data_85797d24fa56df072bc27a435d031f3a
#
_entry.id   85797d24fa56df072bc27a435d031f3a
#
_cell.length_a   1.000
_cell.length_b   1.000
_cell.length_c   1.000
_cell.angle_alpha   90.00
_cell.angle_beta   90.00
_cell.angle_gamma   90.00
#
_symmetry.space_group_name_H-M   'P 1'
#
loop_
_entity.id
_entity.type
_entity.pdbx_description
1 polymer ?
#
loop_
_entity_poly.entity_id
_entity_poly.type
_entity_poly.pdbx_seq_one_letter_code
_entity_poly.pdbx_strand_id
1 'polypeptide(L)'
;MFTVGQRDALRERVLRLAADDDRVVAGAVVGSLAVDDGGDRFSDLDLTFAVADEVPVTAVLADWTSTLIDELDAIRLADLESGPTVYRVFLLPGALQLDLSMTSAARFRNAGPRFRLVFGETAPGESAVSPPPGRLFIPTPAVAADLFGWAVIYALHARACIERRRVWQAEHYVGAVRDHALSLACLRQGLAAVQARGYDDLPAKTLARFADTHVAAVEAEALRAALAASVSALLREGEDADLVGVKVVAERLAELH
;
A
#
# COMPACT_ATOMS: atom_id res chain seq x y z
N MET A 1 10.58 -10.88 -18.79
CA MET A 1 9.56 -9.90 -18.31
C MET A 1 8.31 -10.11 -19.15
N PHE A 2 7.12 -10.11 -18.56
CA PHE A 2 5.86 -10.28 -19.28
C PHE A 2 5.56 -9.09 -20.21
N THR A 3 4.71 -9.31 -21.21
CA THR A 3 4.14 -8.27 -22.06
C THR A 3 2.72 -7.95 -21.65
N VAL A 4 2.19 -6.78 -22.02
CA VAL A 4 0.78 -6.41 -21.77
C VAL A 4 -0.17 -7.45 -22.35
N GLY A 5 0.10 -7.94 -23.58
CA GLY A 5 -0.72 -8.99 -24.21
C GLY A 5 -0.71 -10.32 -23.44
N GLN A 6 0.42 -10.72 -22.84
CA GLN A 6 0.50 -11.92 -22.01
C GLN A 6 -0.30 -11.74 -20.72
N ARG A 7 -0.20 -10.57 -20.06
CA ARG A 7 -1.01 -10.24 -18.89
C ARG A 7 -2.50 -10.27 -19.19
N ASP A 8 -2.91 -9.66 -20.29
CA ASP A 8 -4.31 -9.59 -20.67
C ASP A 8 -4.88 -10.97 -21.05
N ALA A 9 -4.11 -11.79 -21.75
CA ALA A 9 -4.49 -13.18 -22.04
C ALA A 9 -4.62 -14.02 -20.77
N LEU A 10 -3.74 -13.81 -19.80
CA LEU A 10 -3.80 -14.47 -18.50
C LEU A 10 -5.04 -14.02 -17.70
N ARG A 11 -5.32 -12.71 -17.66
CA ARG A 11 -6.54 -12.18 -17.04
C ARG A 11 -7.77 -12.87 -17.58
N GLU A 12 -7.90 -12.94 -18.90
CA GLU A 12 -9.03 -13.60 -19.55
C GLU A 12 -9.10 -15.09 -19.23
N ARG A 13 -7.95 -15.77 -19.13
CA ARG A 13 -7.90 -17.18 -18.75
C ARG A 13 -8.39 -17.41 -17.32
N VAL A 14 -7.92 -16.60 -16.36
CA VAL A 14 -8.36 -16.71 -14.95
C VAL A 14 -9.83 -16.34 -14.80
N LEU A 15 -10.32 -15.33 -15.51
CA LEU A 15 -11.73 -14.97 -15.51
C LEU A 15 -12.64 -16.07 -16.10
N ARG A 16 -12.19 -16.76 -17.17
CA ARG A 16 -12.91 -17.93 -17.72
C ARG A 16 -12.92 -19.08 -16.71
N LEU A 17 -11.77 -19.40 -16.10
CA LEU A 17 -11.70 -20.41 -15.05
C LEU A 17 -12.71 -20.12 -13.91
N ALA A 18 -12.86 -18.85 -13.57
CA ALA A 18 -13.83 -18.42 -12.57
C ALA A 18 -15.28 -18.57 -13.02
N ALA A 19 -15.57 -18.22 -14.25
CA ALA A 19 -16.92 -18.33 -14.82
C ALA A 19 -17.36 -19.80 -15.04
N ASP A 20 -16.41 -20.72 -15.20
CA ASP A 20 -16.64 -22.14 -15.40
C ASP A 20 -16.71 -22.92 -14.06
N ASP A 21 -16.42 -22.31 -12.92
CA ASP A 21 -16.51 -22.92 -11.59
C ASP A 21 -17.85 -22.57 -10.94
N ASP A 22 -18.78 -23.53 -10.85
CA ASP A 22 -20.12 -23.35 -10.27
C ASP A 22 -20.12 -22.82 -8.83
N ARG A 23 -18.99 -22.91 -8.12
CA ARG A 23 -18.82 -22.37 -6.78
C ARG A 23 -18.52 -20.87 -6.76
N VAL A 24 -18.15 -20.28 -7.91
CA VAL A 24 -17.79 -18.87 -8.06
C VAL A 24 -18.94 -18.15 -8.77
N VAL A 25 -19.64 -17.29 -8.03
CA VAL A 25 -20.90 -16.68 -8.50
C VAL A 25 -20.72 -15.26 -9.05
N ALA A 26 -19.58 -14.63 -8.80
CA ALA A 26 -19.26 -13.33 -9.39
C ALA A 26 -17.73 -13.11 -9.46
N GLY A 27 -17.32 -12.26 -10.39
CA GLY A 27 -15.92 -11.89 -10.54
C GLY A 27 -15.71 -10.45 -11.03
N ALA A 28 -14.68 -9.82 -10.54
CA ALA A 28 -14.33 -8.46 -10.91
C ALA A 28 -12.81 -8.28 -11.09
N VAL A 29 -12.46 -7.35 -11.94
CA VAL A 29 -11.11 -6.76 -12.01
C VAL A 29 -11.06 -5.60 -11.02
N VAL A 30 -10.00 -5.53 -10.23
CA VAL A 30 -9.79 -4.44 -9.27
C VAL A 30 -8.43 -3.76 -9.53
N GLY A 31 -8.09 -2.74 -8.76
CA GLY A 31 -6.82 -2.06 -8.90
C GLY A 31 -6.71 -1.19 -10.15
N SER A 32 -5.49 -1.10 -10.70
CA SER A 32 -5.18 -0.21 -11.81
C SER A 32 -5.89 -0.61 -13.12
N LEU A 33 -6.06 -1.90 -13.35
CA LEU A 33 -6.69 -2.45 -14.57
C LEU A 33 -8.23 -2.40 -14.57
N ALA A 34 -8.84 -1.97 -13.48
CA ALA A 34 -10.29 -1.82 -13.40
C ALA A 34 -10.80 -0.54 -14.06
N VAL A 35 -9.93 0.44 -14.30
CA VAL A 35 -10.24 1.75 -14.91
C VAL A 35 -9.70 1.79 -16.33
N ASP A 36 -10.44 2.41 -17.24
CA ASP A 36 -9.97 2.63 -18.61
C ASP A 36 -8.73 3.53 -18.56
N ASP A 37 -7.68 3.15 -19.30
CA ASP A 37 -6.35 3.78 -19.32
C ASP A 37 -5.63 3.83 -17.95
N GLY A 38 -6.12 3.09 -16.93
CA GLY A 38 -5.52 3.10 -15.59
C GLY A 38 -4.31 2.20 -15.41
N GLY A 39 -4.10 1.22 -16.28
CA GLY A 39 -2.99 0.28 -16.21
C GLY A 39 -1.88 0.56 -17.19
N ASP A 40 -0.64 0.29 -16.81
CA ASP A 40 0.53 0.37 -17.66
C ASP A 40 1.19 -1.01 -17.86
N ARG A 41 2.36 -1.03 -18.50
CA ARG A 41 3.13 -2.27 -18.75
C ARG A 41 3.70 -2.91 -17.47
N PHE A 42 3.68 -2.22 -16.35
CA PHE A 42 4.21 -2.69 -15.06
C PHE A 42 3.09 -3.11 -14.11
N SER A 43 1.83 -2.83 -14.48
CA SER A 43 0.69 -3.15 -13.64
C SER A 43 0.57 -4.66 -13.44
N ASP A 44 0.40 -5.05 -12.21
CA ASP A 44 0.02 -6.38 -11.75
C ASP A 44 -1.42 -6.74 -12.18
N LEU A 45 -1.84 -7.94 -11.88
CA LEU A 45 -3.18 -8.43 -12.15
C LEU A 45 -3.93 -8.64 -10.85
N ASP A 46 -4.85 -7.74 -10.55
CA ASP A 46 -5.70 -7.79 -9.37
C ASP A 46 -7.08 -8.33 -9.74
N LEU A 47 -7.47 -9.49 -9.20
CA LEU A 47 -8.77 -10.12 -9.42
C LEU A 47 -9.47 -10.45 -8.10
N THR A 48 -10.78 -10.27 -8.07
CA THR A 48 -11.58 -10.59 -6.89
C THR A 48 -12.81 -11.40 -7.28
N PHE A 49 -13.13 -12.41 -6.47
CA PHE A 49 -14.21 -13.35 -6.77
C PHE A 49 -15.13 -13.57 -5.56
N ALA A 50 -16.41 -13.76 -5.87
CA ALA A 50 -17.42 -14.17 -4.92
C ALA A 50 -17.59 -15.69 -4.97
N VAL A 51 -17.43 -16.34 -3.82
CA VAL A 51 -17.74 -17.76 -3.64
C VAL A 51 -19.16 -17.87 -3.07
N ALA A 52 -19.95 -18.84 -3.58
CA ALA A 52 -21.29 -19.14 -3.06
C ALA A 52 -21.27 -19.32 -1.54
N ASP A 53 -22.27 -18.79 -0.84
CA ASP A 53 -22.24 -18.66 0.63
C ASP A 53 -22.17 -20.01 1.36
N GLU A 54 -22.67 -21.08 0.75
CA GLU A 54 -22.65 -22.46 1.26
C GLU A 54 -21.28 -23.16 1.09
N VAL A 55 -20.34 -22.54 0.35
CA VAL A 55 -19.04 -23.14 0.05
C VAL A 55 -17.93 -22.41 0.85
N PRO A 56 -17.05 -23.15 1.53
CA PRO A 56 -15.92 -22.52 2.20
C PRO A 56 -14.96 -21.86 1.20
N VAL A 57 -14.74 -20.56 1.33
CA VAL A 57 -13.81 -19.78 0.48
C VAL A 57 -12.42 -20.42 0.43
N THR A 58 -11.94 -20.93 1.57
CA THR A 58 -10.64 -21.59 1.68
C THR A 58 -10.52 -22.86 0.85
N ALA A 59 -11.62 -23.61 0.67
CA ALA A 59 -11.62 -24.81 -0.15
C ALA A 59 -11.47 -24.46 -1.64
N VAL A 60 -12.28 -23.50 -2.13
CA VAL A 60 -12.19 -23.02 -3.51
C VAL A 60 -10.81 -22.45 -3.80
N LEU A 61 -10.28 -21.63 -2.88
CA LEU A 61 -8.95 -21.04 -3.03
C LEU A 61 -7.82 -22.09 -3.02
N ALA A 62 -7.99 -23.19 -2.28
CA ALA A 62 -7.01 -24.29 -2.28
C ALA A 62 -7.00 -25.01 -3.64
N ASP A 63 -8.18 -25.36 -4.17
CA ASP A 63 -8.30 -26.01 -5.47
C ASP A 63 -7.74 -25.13 -6.60
N TRP A 64 -8.09 -23.83 -6.57
CA TRP A 64 -7.57 -22.87 -7.54
C TRP A 64 -6.06 -22.71 -7.45
N THR A 65 -5.50 -22.77 -6.25
CA THR A 65 -4.05 -22.71 -6.08
C THR A 65 -3.37 -23.87 -6.79
N SER A 66 -3.90 -25.09 -6.65
CA SER A 66 -3.37 -26.25 -7.37
C SER A 66 -3.47 -26.06 -8.88
N THR A 67 -4.62 -25.64 -9.38
CA THR A 67 -4.84 -25.39 -10.81
C THR A 67 -3.88 -24.31 -11.35
N LEU A 68 -3.70 -23.19 -10.63
CA LEU A 68 -2.80 -22.12 -11.05
C LEU A 68 -1.32 -22.58 -11.06
N ILE A 69 -0.91 -23.40 -10.10
CA ILE A 69 0.43 -24.00 -10.07
C ILE A 69 0.61 -24.95 -11.24
N ASP A 70 -0.33 -25.87 -11.46
CA ASP A 70 -0.18 -26.94 -12.44
C ASP A 70 -0.31 -26.43 -13.89
N GLU A 71 -1.20 -25.47 -14.14
CA GLU A 71 -1.50 -25.00 -15.48
C GLU A 71 -0.80 -23.71 -15.89
N LEU A 72 -0.40 -22.87 -14.95
CA LEU A 72 0.17 -21.55 -15.21
C LEU A 72 1.60 -21.41 -14.67
N ASP A 73 2.16 -22.47 -14.11
CA ASP A 73 3.49 -22.43 -13.46
C ASP A 73 3.57 -21.30 -12.41
N ALA A 74 2.48 -21.13 -11.66
CA ALA A 74 2.38 -20.10 -10.64
C ALA A 74 3.11 -20.52 -9.36
N ILE A 75 3.75 -19.59 -8.70
CA ILE A 75 4.35 -19.78 -7.38
C ILE A 75 3.53 -18.98 -6.37
N ARG A 76 2.96 -19.67 -5.37
CA ARG A 76 2.31 -18.97 -4.26
C ARG A 76 3.36 -18.24 -3.41
N LEU A 77 3.16 -16.93 -3.19
CA LEU A 77 4.07 -16.10 -2.40
C LEU A 77 3.58 -15.89 -0.98
N ALA A 78 2.36 -15.39 -0.82
CA ALA A 78 1.83 -15.00 0.48
C ALA A 78 0.31 -15.06 0.51
N ASP A 79 -0.25 -15.16 1.71
CA ASP A 79 -1.66 -14.89 2.00
C ASP A 79 -1.76 -13.67 2.92
N LEU A 80 -2.74 -12.82 2.65
CA LEU A 80 -3.16 -11.72 3.50
C LEU A 80 -4.63 -11.94 3.87
N GLU A 81 -4.91 -12.04 5.14
CA GLU A 81 -6.28 -12.14 5.65
C GLU A 81 -6.77 -10.75 6.06
N SER A 82 -7.88 -10.32 5.48
CA SER A 82 -8.55 -9.07 5.85
C SER A 82 -10.00 -9.37 6.18
N GLY A 83 -10.27 -9.65 7.44
CA GLY A 83 -11.58 -10.10 7.88
C GLY A 83 -11.98 -11.42 7.18
N PRO A 84 -13.10 -11.46 6.47
CA PRO A 84 -13.58 -12.67 5.77
C PRO A 84 -13.00 -12.85 4.36
N THR A 85 -12.19 -11.91 3.88
CA THR A 85 -11.58 -11.95 2.56
C THR A 85 -10.17 -12.49 2.69
N VAL A 86 -9.86 -13.49 1.86
CA VAL A 86 -8.51 -14.02 1.74
C VAL A 86 -7.90 -13.48 0.44
N TYR A 87 -6.76 -12.84 0.56
CA TYR A 87 -5.94 -12.39 -0.57
C TYR A 87 -4.77 -13.35 -0.70
N ARG A 88 -4.58 -13.91 -1.88
CA ARG A 88 -3.44 -14.77 -2.20
C ARG A 88 -2.65 -14.18 -3.35
N VAL A 89 -1.36 -14.01 -3.11
CA VAL A 89 -0.44 -13.46 -4.10
C VAL A 89 0.33 -14.57 -4.77
N PHE A 90 0.39 -14.53 -6.09
CA PHE A 90 1.16 -15.45 -6.91
C PHE A 90 2.19 -14.71 -7.75
N LEU A 91 3.32 -15.36 -7.96
CA LEU A 91 4.29 -15.01 -8.97
C LEU A 91 4.14 -15.96 -10.16
N LEU A 92 3.98 -15.39 -11.35
CA LEU A 92 3.86 -16.10 -12.61
C LEU A 92 5.09 -15.91 -13.49
N PRO A 93 5.26 -16.74 -14.55
CA PRO A 93 6.34 -16.56 -15.51
C PRO A 93 6.43 -15.14 -16.05
N GLY A 94 7.65 -14.67 -16.29
CA GLY A 94 7.91 -13.30 -16.72
C GLY A 94 7.86 -12.25 -15.61
N ALA A 95 7.84 -12.70 -14.34
CA ALA A 95 7.71 -11.85 -13.13
C ALA A 95 6.40 -11.06 -13.09
N LEU A 96 5.30 -11.66 -13.54
CA LEU A 96 3.95 -11.10 -13.39
C LEU A 96 3.39 -11.48 -12.01
N GLN A 97 2.93 -10.50 -11.25
CA GLN A 97 2.20 -10.70 -10.02
C GLN A 97 0.71 -10.85 -10.31
N LEU A 98 0.09 -11.84 -9.67
CA LEU A 98 -1.36 -12.03 -9.64
C LEU A 98 -1.82 -11.96 -8.19
N ASP A 99 -2.64 -10.97 -7.88
CA ASP A 99 -3.32 -10.81 -6.60
C ASP A 99 -4.76 -11.32 -6.74
N LEU A 100 -5.02 -12.47 -6.13
CA LEU A 100 -6.30 -13.13 -6.15
C LEU A 100 -6.99 -12.97 -4.80
N SER A 101 -8.14 -12.33 -4.77
CA SER A 101 -8.94 -12.28 -3.56
C SER A 101 -10.26 -13.02 -3.72
N MET A 102 -10.67 -13.72 -2.66
CA MET A 102 -11.96 -14.41 -2.60
C MET A 102 -12.69 -14.06 -1.31
N THR A 103 -14.01 -13.89 -1.43
CA THR A 103 -14.91 -13.65 -0.30
C THR A 103 -16.24 -14.36 -0.54
N SER A 104 -17.10 -14.49 0.48
CA SER A 104 -18.45 -15.02 0.27
C SER A 104 -19.31 -14.07 -0.54
N ALA A 105 -20.30 -14.61 -1.27
CA ALA A 105 -21.21 -13.83 -2.12
C ALA A 105 -21.93 -12.73 -1.33
N ALA A 106 -22.40 -13.02 -0.12
CA ALA A 106 -23.06 -12.05 0.76
C ALA A 106 -22.18 -10.83 1.11
N ARG A 107 -20.86 -10.91 0.92
CA ARG A 107 -19.91 -9.86 1.26
C ARG A 107 -19.20 -9.25 0.04
N PHE A 108 -19.42 -9.80 -1.14
CA PHE A 108 -18.83 -9.31 -2.37
C PHE A 108 -19.49 -8.00 -2.80
N ARG A 109 -18.78 -6.88 -2.64
CA ARG A 109 -19.31 -5.53 -2.91
C ARG A 109 -18.37 -4.74 -3.78
N ASN A 110 -18.94 -3.75 -4.46
CA ASN A 110 -18.15 -2.75 -5.17
C ASN A 110 -17.26 -2.00 -4.15
N ALA A 111 -15.94 -2.12 -4.32
CA ALA A 111 -14.94 -1.50 -3.46
C ALA A 111 -14.51 -0.10 -3.92
N GLY A 112 -15.27 0.54 -4.83
CA GLY A 112 -15.03 1.90 -5.27
C GLY A 112 -14.63 2.04 -6.74
N PRO A 113 -14.02 3.16 -7.16
CA PRO A 113 -13.80 3.49 -8.58
C PRO A 113 -12.80 2.55 -9.28
N ARG A 114 -12.02 1.79 -8.53
CA ARG A 114 -11.10 0.78 -9.06
C ARG A 114 -11.67 -0.64 -8.92
N PHE A 115 -12.95 -0.78 -9.24
CA PHE A 115 -13.68 -2.05 -9.26
C PHE A 115 -14.51 -2.12 -10.55
N ARG A 116 -14.29 -3.14 -11.36
CA ARG A 116 -15.05 -3.40 -12.58
C ARG A 116 -15.57 -4.83 -12.55
N LEU A 117 -16.88 -4.96 -12.33
CA LEU A 117 -17.57 -6.25 -12.38
C LEU A 117 -17.48 -6.84 -13.80
N VAL A 118 -17.14 -8.12 -13.90
CA VAL A 118 -17.03 -8.86 -15.16
C VAL A 118 -18.18 -9.81 -15.36
N PHE A 119 -18.57 -10.53 -14.32
CA PHE A 119 -19.73 -11.43 -14.34
C PHE A 119 -20.37 -11.53 -12.93
N GLY A 120 -21.61 -12.02 -12.87
CA GLY A 120 -22.36 -12.15 -11.64
C GLY A 120 -22.86 -10.80 -11.11
N GLU A 121 -23.15 -10.75 -9.82
CA GLU A 121 -23.71 -9.59 -9.13
C GLU A 121 -22.96 -9.27 -7.85
N THR A 122 -23.00 -8.01 -7.44
CA THR A 122 -22.51 -7.60 -6.12
C THR A 122 -23.61 -7.72 -5.08
N ALA A 123 -23.24 -8.07 -3.84
CA ALA A 123 -24.20 -8.10 -2.74
C ALA A 123 -24.88 -6.73 -2.54
N PRO A 124 -26.18 -6.68 -2.19
CA PRO A 124 -26.86 -5.43 -1.89
C PRO A 124 -26.28 -4.76 -0.66
N GLY A 125 -26.24 -3.45 -0.65
CA GLY A 125 -25.71 -2.62 0.44
C GLY A 125 -24.94 -1.42 -0.10
N GLU A 126 -24.63 -0.47 0.76
CA GLU A 126 -23.81 0.67 0.35
C GLU A 126 -22.44 0.16 -0.12
N SER A 127 -22.05 0.55 -1.34
CA SER A 127 -20.66 0.50 -1.76
C SER A 127 -19.81 1.13 -0.67
N ALA A 128 -18.68 0.51 -0.34
CA ALA A 128 -17.72 1.22 0.49
C ALA A 128 -17.55 2.60 -0.12
N VAL A 129 -17.98 3.64 0.60
CA VAL A 129 -17.96 5.02 0.09
C VAL A 129 -16.50 5.35 -0.17
N SER A 130 -16.08 5.10 -1.39
CA SER A 130 -14.79 5.61 -1.83
C SER A 130 -14.89 7.12 -1.83
N PRO A 131 -13.98 7.83 -1.21
CA PRO A 131 -13.94 9.28 -1.33
C PRO A 131 -13.95 9.65 -2.82
N PRO A 132 -14.57 10.77 -3.19
CA PRO A 132 -14.68 11.20 -4.57
C PRO A 132 -13.30 11.23 -5.24
N PRO A 133 -13.23 11.01 -6.59
CA PRO A 133 -11.98 11.07 -7.33
C PRO A 133 -11.22 12.35 -6.98
N GLY A 134 -9.99 12.22 -6.51
CA GLY A 134 -9.17 13.33 -6.02
C GLY A 134 -9.13 13.51 -4.50
N ARG A 135 -9.93 12.76 -3.72
CA ARG A 135 -9.86 12.75 -2.25
C ARG A 135 -9.74 11.32 -1.73
N LEU A 136 -8.62 10.68 -2.02
CA LEU A 136 -8.32 9.31 -1.51
C LEU A 136 -8.09 9.26 0.00
N PHE A 137 -7.95 10.41 0.65
CA PHE A 137 -7.78 10.50 2.09
C PHE A 137 -8.28 11.85 2.60
N ILE A 138 -9.19 11.87 3.57
CA ILE A 138 -9.51 13.11 4.32
C ILE A 138 -8.59 13.09 5.54
N PRO A 139 -7.54 13.92 5.59
CA PRO A 139 -6.70 13.99 6.76
C PRO A 139 -7.54 14.52 7.91
N THR A 140 -7.67 13.74 8.98
CA THR A 140 -8.16 14.29 10.23
C THR A 140 -6.98 14.89 10.99
N PRO A 141 -7.17 15.97 11.77
CA PRO A 141 -6.10 16.50 12.63
C PRO A 141 -5.47 15.43 13.55
N ALA A 142 -6.27 14.45 13.98
CA ALA A 142 -5.79 13.33 14.79
C ALA A 142 -4.77 12.48 14.04
N VAL A 143 -5.04 12.11 12.78
CA VAL A 143 -4.11 11.30 11.97
C VAL A 143 -2.79 12.05 11.72
N ALA A 144 -2.86 13.35 11.45
CA ALA A 144 -1.66 14.17 11.26
C ALA A 144 -0.82 14.26 12.56
N ALA A 145 -1.48 14.44 13.71
CA ALA A 145 -0.82 14.47 15.00
C ALA A 145 -0.19 13.12 15.35
N ASP A 146 -0.86 12.00 15.06
CA ASP A 146 -0.32 10.66 15.27
C ASP A 146 0.91 10.39 14.41
N LEU A 147 0.89 10.73 13.11
CA LEU A 147 2.04 10.61 12.23
C LEU A 147 3.24 11.41 12.75
N PHE A 148 3.00 12.65 13.16
CA PHE A 148 4.04 13.49 13.74
C PHE A 148 4.60 12.89 15.03
N GLY A 149 3.73 12.47 15.94
CA GLY A 149 4.12 11.88 17.22
C GLY A 149 4.95 10.61 17.06
N TRP A 150 4.52 9.69 16.18
CA TRP A 150 5.28 8.48 15.89
C TRP A 150 6.64 8.78 15.25
N ALA A 151 6.71 9.75 14.34
CA ALA A 151 7.98 10.15 13.75
C ALA A 151 8.97 10.68 14.81
N VAL A 152 8.49 11.44 15.79
CA VAL A 152 9.33 11.89 16.93
C VAL A 152 9.84 10.70 17.75
N ILE A 153 8.98 9.71 18.04
CA ILE A 153 9.38 8.48 18.74
C ILE A 153 10.45 7.74 17.94
N TYR A 154 10.29 7.60 16.63
CA TYR A 154 11.30 6.95 15.77
C TYR A 154 12.61 7.73 15.72
N ALA A 155 12.59 9.07 15.75
CA ALA A 155 13.80 9.87 15.82
C ALA A 155 14.60 9.61 17.11
N LEU A 156 13.91 9.50 18.25
CA LEU A 156 14.54 9.14 19.54
C LEU A 156 15.14 7.73 19.50
N HIS A 157 14.43 6.78 18.90
CA HIS A 157 14.91 5.40 18.73
C HIS A 157 16.10 5.33 17.77
N ALA A 158 16.06 6.06 16.64
CA ALA A 158 17.16 6.14 15.69
C ALA A 158 18.44 6.59 16.38
N ARG A 159 18.39 7.70 17.12
CA ARG A 159 19.52 8.20 17.89
C ARG A 159 20.05 7.16 18.86
N ALA A 160 19.19 6.57 19.70
CA ALA A 160 19.60 5.56 20.66
C ALA A 160 20.27 4.35 19.98
N CYS A 161 19.83 3.95 18.79
CA CYS A 161 20.42 2.87 18.01
C CYS A 161 21.79 3.27 17.43
N ILE A 162 21.95 4.51 16.95
CA ILE A 162 23.23 5.03 16.48
C ILE A 162 24.27 5.00 17.61
N GLU A 163 23.93 5.49 18.79
CA GLU A 163 24.84 5.51 19.95
C GLU A 163 25.21 4.10 20.43
N ARG A 164 24.28 3.13 20.29
CA ARG A 164 24.53 1.71 20.59
C ARG A 164 25.21 0.96 19.44
N ARG A 165 25.59 1.63 18.34
CA ARG A 165 26.18 1.03 17.13
C ARG A 165 25.30 -0.04 16.48
N ARG A 166 23.99 0.07 16.65
CA ARG A 166 23.01 -0.78 15.99
C ARG A 166 22.59 -0.16 14.65
N VAL A 167 23.50 -0.14 13.72
CA VAL A 167 23.40 0.67 12.48
C VAL A 167 22.23 0.24 11.60
N TRP A 168 21.93 -1.05 11.48
CA TRP A 168 20.76 -1.53 10.70
C TRP A 168 19.43 -1.15 11.34
N GLN A 169 19.35 -1.22 12.67
CA GLN A 169 18.14 -0.79 13.39
C GLN A 169 18.00 0.74 13.34
N ALA A 170 19.10 1.47 13.35
CA ALA A 170 19.11 2.92 13.19
C ALA A 170 18.60 3.31 11.79
N GLU A 171 19.07 2.66 10.73
CA GLU A 171 18.63 2.88 9.36
C GLU A 171 17.12 2.70 9.22
N HIS A 172 16.57 1.60 9.76
CA HIS A 172 15.12 1.34 9.80
C HIS A 172 14.36 2.52 10.42
N TYR A 173 14.82 3.04 11.58
CA TYR A 173 14.11 4.14 12.23
C TYR A 173 14.30 5.48 11.51
N VAL A 174 15.47 5.76 10.93
CA VAL A 174 15.69 6.96 10.09
C VAL A 174 14.72 6.93 8.89
N GLY A 175 14.60 5.79 8.23
CA GLY A 175 13.62 5.59 7.15
C GLY A 175 12.19 5.84 7.63
N ALA A 176 11.82 5.33 8.80
CA ALA A 176 10.49 5.55 9.37
C ALA A 176 10.19 7.03 9.67
N VAL A 177 11.16 7.81 10.17
CA VAL A 177 10.99 9.27 10.36
C VAL A 177 10.67 9.95 9.03
N ARG A 178 11.48 9.67 8.00
CA ARG A 178 11.30 10.21 6.65
C ARG A 178 9.91 9.86 6.09
N ASP A 179 9.52 8.59 6.17
CA ASP A 179 8.27 8.08 5.59
C ASP A 179 7.04 8.69 6.28
N HIS A 180 7.10 8.92 7.59
CA HIS A 180 6.05 9.62 8.32
C HIS A 180 5.97 11.11 7.94
N ALA A 181 7.11 11.77 7.76
CA ALA A 181 7.14 13.15 7.32
C ALA A 181 6.62 13.33 5.89
N LEU A 182 6.97 12.41 4.96
CA LEU A 182 6.40 12.36 3.60
C LEU A 182 4.89 12.07 3.63
N SER A 183 4.45 11.16 4.50
CA SER A 183 3.03 10.87 4.68
C SER A 183 2.27 12.10 5.19
N LEU A 184 2.85 12.86 6.13
CA LEU A 184 2.27 14.12 6.61
C LEU A 184 2.17 15.17 5.50
N ALA A 185 3.22 15.30 4.66
CA ALA A 185 3.18 16.15 3.47
C ALA A 185 2.08 15.75 2.48
N CYS A 186 1.92 14.44 2.22
CA CYS A 186 0.84 13.91 1.39
C CYS A 186 -0.54 14.25 1.95
N LEU A 187 -0.77 14.01 3.25
CA LEU A 187 -2.05 14.33 3.89
C LEU A 187 -2.40 15.82 3.75
N ARG A 188 -1.44 16.70 3.96
CA ARG A 188 -1.62 18.14 3.82
C ARG A 188 -1.99 18.57 2.39
N GLN A 189 -1.52 17.80 1.38
CA GLN A 189 -1.80 18.02 -0.04
C GLN A 189 -3.05 17.26 -0.54
N GLY A 190 -3.70 16.46 0.31
CA GLY A 190 -4.83 15.60 -0.10
C GLY A 190 -4.43 14.41 -0.95
N LEU A 191 -3.16 13.98 -0.87
CA LEU A 191 -2.60 12.84 -1.59
C LEU A 191 -2.65 11.56 -0.74
N ALA A 192 -2.62 10.40 -1.40
CA ALA A 192 -2.61 9.10 -0.73
C ALA A 192 -1.25 8.84 -0.09
N ALA A 193 -1.21 8.72 1.25
CA ALA A 193 0.02 8.41 1.99
C ALA A 193 0.30 6.90 2.08
N VAL A 194 -0.74 6.05 1.98
CA VAL A 194 -0.62 4.60 2.13
C VAL A 194 0.29 4.01 1.05
N GLN A 195 1.26 3.20 1.46
CA GLN A 195 2.24 2.56 0.56
C GLN A 195 3.03 3.57 -0.30
N ALA A 196 3.23 4.78 0.19
CA ALA A 196 3.95 5.85 -0.50
C ALA A 196 3.34 6.27 -1.86
N ARG A 197 2.08 5.92 -2.15
CA ARG A 197 1.47 6.10 -3.48
C ARG A 197 1.41 7.55 -3.96
N GLY A 198 1.34 8.52 -3.05
CA GLY A 198 1.31 9.94 -3.40
C GLY A 198 2.64 10.67 -3.20
N TYR A 199 3.73 9.97 -2.88
CA TYR A 199 5.01 10.65 -2.61
C TYR A 199 5.54 11.34 -3.86
N ASP A 200 5.49 10.66 -5.00
CA ASP A 200 5.98 11.20 -6.28
C ASP A 200 5.06 12.30 -6.86
N ASP A 201 3.83 12.41 -6.34
CA ASP A 201 2.87 13.47 -6.71
C ASP A 201 3.05 14.75 -5.87
N LEU A 202 3.93 14.73 -4.86
CA LEU A 202 4.24 15.91 -4.07
C LEU A 202 4.94 16.97 -4.93
N PRO A 203 4.67 18.27 -4.69
CA PRO A 203 5.35 19.34 -5.40
C PRO A 203 6.88 19.23 -5.28
N ALA A 204 7.61 19.47 -6.37
CA ALA A 204 9.08 19.38 -6.41
C ALA A 204 9.75 20.18 -5.29
N LYS A 205 9.20 21.35 -4.90
CA LYS A 205 9.66 22.15 -3.77
C LYS A 205 9.53 21.43 -2.43
N THR A 206 8.50 20.62 -2.26
CA THR A 206 8.31 19.77 -1.06
C THR A 206 9.30 18.62 -1.07
N LEU A 207 9.43 17.89 -2.19
CA LEU A 207 10.37 16.78 -2.34
C LEU A 207 11.82 17.21 -2.13
N ALA A 208 12.20 18.42 -2.56
CA ALA A 208 13.55 18.97 -2.33
C ALA A 208 13.94 19.06 -0.85
N ARG A 209 12.96 19.15 0.07
CA ARG A 209 13.21 19.15 1.52
C ARG A 209 13.66 17.79 2.05
N PHE A 210 13.41 16.73 1.27
CA PHE A 210 13.70 15.34 1.63
C PHE A 210 14.95 14.78 0.94
N ALA A 211 15.64 15.57 0.12
CA ALA A 211 16.79 15.09 -0.66
C ALA A 211 17.89 14.47 0.22
N ASP A 212 18.18 15.08 1.38
CA ASP A 212 19.25 14.65 2.28
C ASP A 212 18.77 13.66 3.36
N THR A 213 17.52 13.19 3.30
CA THR A 213 16.96 12.25 4.29
C THR A 213 17.32 10.80 4.03
N HIS A 214 17.92 10.51 2.88
CA HIS A 214 18.39 9.17 2.53
C HIS A 214 19.73 8.88 3.21
N VAL A 215 19.85 7.67 3.76
CA VAL A 215 21.11 7.22 4.36
C VAL A 215 22.07 6.85 3.26
N ALA A 216 23.16 7.61 3.13
CA ALA A 216 24.16 7.40 2.07
C ALA A 216 25.03 6.14 2.30
N ALA A 217 25.24 5.76 3.57
CA ALA A 217 25.94 4.54 3.97
C ALA A 217 25.45 4.09 5.35
N VAL A 218 25.44 2.77 5.61
CA VAL A 218 24.98 2.22 6.90
C VAL A 218 26.10 2.34 7.94
N GLU A 219 26.46 3.59 8.24
CA GLU A 219 27.50 4.01 9.19
C GLU A 219 26.98 5.15 10.07
N ALA A 220 27.58 5.29 11.26
CA ALA A 220 27.05 6.20 12.28
C ALA A 220 26.98 7.66 11.81
N GLU A 221 27.95 8.14 11.05
CA GLU A 221 27.98 9.53 10.57
C GLU A 221 26.90 9.79 9.54
N ALA A 222 26.77 8.93 8.52
CA ALA A 222 25.74 9.05 7.49
C ALA A 222 24.34 8.92 8.09
N LEU A 223 24.16 8.03 9.08
CA LEU A 223 22.91 7.88 9.81
C LEU A 223 22.54 9.13 10.61
N ARG A 224 23.52 9.79 11.27
CA ARG A 224 23.26 11.05 11.99
C ARG A 224 22.85 12.16 11.02
N ALA A 225 23.55 12.29 9.90
CA ALA A 225 23.23 13.29 8.89
C ALA A 225 21.81 13.11 8.33
N ALA A 226 21.46 11.88 7.93
CA ALA A 226 20.13 11.57 7.43
C ALA A 226 19.03 11.74 8.49
N LEU A 227 19.31 11.40 9.76
CA LEU A 227 18.39 11.63 10.88
C LEU A 227 18.14 13.13 11.08
N ALA A 228 19.18 13.96 11.10
CA ALA A 228 19.04 15.40 11.26
C ALA A 228 18.22 16.02 10.11
N ALA A 229 18.48 15.60 8.87
CA ALA A 229 17.70 16.03 7.72
C ALA A 229 16.22 15.58 7.82
N SER A 230 15.97 14.33 8.23
CA SER A 230 14.62 13.78 8.38
C SER A 230 13.83 14.50 9.49
N VAL A 231 14.47 14.78 10.62
CA VAL A 231 13.86 15.57 11.72
C VAL A 231 13.57 16.99 11.25
N SER A 232 14.50 17.64 10.53
CA SER A 232 14.26 18.97 9.97
C SER A 232 13.08 19.01 9.02
N ALA A 233 12.96 18.01 8.13
CA ALA A 233 11.81 17.88 7.23
C ALA A 233 10.50 17.65 8.00
N LEU A 234 10.51 16.76 9.00
CA LEU A 234 9.36 16.48 9.86
C LEU A 234 8.83 17.73 10.57
N LEU A 235 9.74 18.51 11.18
CA LEU A 235 9.38 19.72 11.90
C LEU A 235 8.74 20.76 10.97
N ARG A 236 9.28 20.95 9.78
CA ARG A 236 8.70 21.83 8.75
C ARG A 236 7.31 21.37 8.32
N GLU A 237 7.12 20.08 8.06
CA GLU A 237 5.79 19.57 7.68
C GLU A 237 4.80 19.66 8.85
N GLY A 238 5.26 19.52 10.10
CA GLY A 238 4.43 19.75 11.28
C GLY A 238 3.99 21.22 11.42
N GLU A 239 4.89 22.18 11.15
CA GLU A 239 4.58 23.62 11.12
C GLU A 239 3.61 23.95 9.97
N ASP A 240 3.89 23.45 8.77
CA ASP A 240 3.05 23.63 7.59
C ASP A 240 1.63 23.00 7.74
N ALA A 241 1.49 22.05 8.66
CA ALA A 241 0.22 21.41 9.01
C ALA A 241 -0.46 22.03 10.25
N ASP A 242 0.07 23.12 10.78
CA ASP A 242 -0.42 23.82 11.99
C ASP A 242 -0.57 22.90 13.21
N LEU A 243 0.32 21.89 13.36
CA LEU A 243 0.26 20.98 14.49
C LEU A 243 0.67 21.64 15.80
N VAL A 244 -0.09 21.36 16.85
CA VAL A 244 0.16 21.91 18.18
C VAL A 244 1.44 21.29 18.76
N GLY A 245 2.29 22.13 19.37
CA GLY A 245 3.47 21.68 20.11
C GLY A 245 4.73 21.46 19.28
N VAL A 246 4.71 21.65 17.95
CA VAL A 246 5.88 21.46 17.06
C VAL A 246 7.12 22.22 17.55
N LYS A 247 6.97 23.48 17.97
CA LYS A 247 8.08 24.31 18.47
C LYS A 247 8.71 23.72 19.76
N VAL A 248 7.86 23.26 20.68
CA VAL A 248 8.35 22.63 21.91
C VAL A 248 9.09 21.31 21.59
N VAL A 249 8.58 20.53 20.65
CA VAL A 249 9.26 19.31 20.17
C VAL A 249 10.58 19.66 19.53
N ALA A 250 10.63 20.70 18.68
CA ALA A 250 11.87 21.16 18.03
C ALA A 250 12.94 21.55 19.07
N GLU A 251 12.58 22.31 20.10
CA GLU A 251 13.49 22.67 21.19
C GLU A 251 14.04 21.43 21.92
N ARG A 252 13.19 20.45 22.22
CA ARG A 252 13.61 19.21 22.87
C ARG A 252 14.48 18.33 21.99
N LEU A 253 14.17 18.25 20.69
CA LEU A 253 14.99 17.49 19.74
C LEU A 253 16.35 18.18 19.46
N ALA A 254 16.44 19.50 19.55
CA ALA A 254 17.72 20.22 19.45
C ALA A 254 18.69 19.89 20.58
N GLU A 255 18.20 19.51 21.76
CA GLU A 255 19.03 19.04 22.88
C GLU A 255 19.68 17.67 22.62
N LEU A 256 19.32 17.02 21.49
CA LEU A 256 19.79 15.68 21.15
C LEU A 256 21.01 15.65 20.19
N HIS A 257 21.57 16.81 19.81
CA HIS A 257 22.69 16.93 18.89
C HIS A 257 24.01 17.14 19.60
#